data_39e68b61353f3c6b9bdd171bafe5c908
#
_entry.id   39e68b61353f3c6b9bdd171bafe5c908
#
_cell.length_a   1.000
_cell.length_b   1.000
_cell.length_c   1.000
_cell.angle_alpha   90.00
_cell.angle_beta   90.00
_cell.angle_gamma   90.00
#
_symmetry.space_group_name_H-M   'P 1'
#
loop_
_entity.id
_entity.type
_entity.pdbx_description
1 polymer ?
#
loop_
_entity_poly.entity_id
_entity_poly.type
_entity_poly.pdbx_seq_one_letter_code
_entity_poly.pdbx_strand_id
1 'polypeptide(L)'
;VQTLLLVGVGRMGLPYLAAGRALGARVVAVETAQKAESIAGLVDRLIVTRGASDELWAEGAFAAVAAERPDGVIAFSEPQVLAASMVQEELGVPGPSLRAGVISRNKALQRGRFAAAGIAQPDYLVVDDLAGASEWALERLPVVVKPLSMAGSMGVELVPDAAAFAEVAARRAGEGRLLVERAVEGPEYSWEALVVDGAVWFANVTAKETTGPPNFIEVAHRSAADITDDVRAGVDRFGADVLAATGMRSGLVHLEFRLTDAGPVLMEIAVRTPGDHLMELLGLTYGLDWFELVARVALGRELPAAPSGPIRYAASYLPLATAGTVTAVHGLEAVREHKAVVEAGLSVAVDSVIEPARSSNQRVGQVLLAAGDRAELEAALAEVRRTLVVETR
;
A
#
# COMPACT_ATOMS: atom_id res chain seq x y z
N VAL A 1 18.75 3.41 26.27
CA VAL A 1 17.81 2.64 25.44
C VAL A 1 17.03 3.64 24.60
N GLN A 2 17.01 3.45 23.27
CA GLN A 2 16.21 4.29 22.38
C GLN A 2 14.72 3.96 22.51
N THR A 3 13.87 4.95 22.27
CA THR A 3 12.41 4.81 22.28
C THR A 3 11.86 4.93 20.86
N LEU A 4 11.08 3.93 20.45
CA LEU A 4 10.35 3.91 19.19
C LEU A 4 8.85 4.18 19.42
N LEU A 5 8.32 5.21 18.79
CA LEU A 5 6.90 5.52 18.79
C LEU A 5 6.21 4.91 17.56
N LEU A 6 5.19 4.10 17.79
CA LEU A 6 4.31 3.58 16.75
C LEU A 6 2.98 4.34 16.78
N VAL A 7 2.67 5.06 15.71
CA VAL A 7 1.40 5.78 15.56
C VAL A 7 0.42 4.86 14.82
N GLY A 8 -0.50 4.26 15.55
CA GLY A 8 -1.32 3.13 15.11
C GLY A 8 -0.52 1.82 15.11
N VAL A 9 -1.12 0.75 15.60
CA VAL A 9 -0.52 -0.59 15.60
C VAL A 9 -1.43 -1.58 14.89
N GLY A 10 -2.65 -1.80 15.39
CA GLY A 10 -3.54 -2.80 14.84
C GLY A 10 -2.84 -4.14 14.64
N ARG A 11 -3.38 -4.99 13.80
CA ARG A 11 -2.74 -6.28 13.47
C ARG A 11 -1.50 -6.12 12.58
N MET A 12 -1.55 -5.19 11.61
CA MET A 12 -0.48 -4.98 10.63
C MET A 12 0.75 -4.26 11.22
N GLY A 13 0.61 -3.59 12.36
CA GLY A 13 1.74 -2.95 13.05
C GLY A 13 2.49 -3.86 14.02
N LEU A 14 1.97 -5.06 14.32
CA LEU A 14 2.64 -6.01 15.22
C LEU A 14 4.06 -6.38 14.79
N PRO A 15 4.39 -6.58 13.51
CA PRO A 15 5.76 -6.82 13.08
C PRO A 15 6.72 -5.67 13.43
N TYR A 16 6.28 -4.41 13.37
CA TYR A 16 7.11 -3.26 13.78
C TYR A 16 7.37 -3.22 15.29
N LEU A 17 6.38 -3.64 16.08
CA LEU A 17 6.55 -3.79 17.51
C LEU A 17 7.61 -4.87 17.82
N ALA A 18 7.54 -6.01 17.15
CA ALA A 18 8.51 -7.08 17.27
C ALA A 18 9.92 -6.62 16.83
N ALA A 19 10.03 -5.92 15.70
CA ALA A 19 11.27 -5.36 15.19
C ALA A 19 11.89 -4.35 16.17
N GLY A 20 11.10 -3.41 16.71
CA GLY A 20 11.57 -2.45 17.71
C GLY A 20 12.15 -3.13 18.95
N ARG A 21 11.47 -4.16 19.45
CA ARG A 21 11.95 -4.97 20.58
C ARG A 21 13.22 -5.76 20.27
N ALA A 22 13.28 -6.40 19.10
CA ALA A 22 14.47 -7.12 18.65
C ALA A 22 15.70 -6.20 18.56
N LEU A 23 15.48 -4.94 18.21
CA LEU A 23 16.50 -3.90 18.25
C LEU A 23 16.82 -3.37 19.68
N GLY A 24 16.17 -3.89 20.72
CA GLY A 24 16.34 -3.44 22.10
C GLY A 24 15.78 -2.04 22.36
N ALA A 25 14.86 -1.56 21.52
CA ALA A 25 14.19 -0.31 21.74
C ALA A 25 13.01 -0.47 22.72
N ARG A 26 12.74 0.57 23.48
CA ARG A 26 11.50 0.73 24.20
C ARG A 26 10.40 1.12 23.22
N VAL A 27 9.21 0.51 23.30
CA VAL A 27 8.12 0.73 22.35
C VAL A 27 6.98 1.47 23.03
N VAL A 28 6.70 2.67 22.56
CA VAL A 28 5.52 3.48 22.89
C VAL A 28 4.54 3.39 21.72
N ALA A 29 3.26 3.25 21.98
CA ALA A 29 2.24 3.20 20.93
C ALA A 29 1.11 4.18 21.18
N VAL A 30 0.55 4.67 20.08
CA VAL A 30 -0.72 5.41 20.04
C VAL A 30 -1.74 4.55 19.33
N GLU A 31 -2.90 4.30 19.93
CA GLU A 31 -3.93 3.47 19.31
C GLU A 31 -5.35 3.94 19.71
N THR A 32 -6.33 3.60 18.90
CA THR A 32 -7.74 3.85 19.21
C THR A 32 -8.24 2.95 20.34
N ALA A 33 -9.22 3.41 21.09
CA ALA A 33 -9.81 2.63 22.19
C ALA A 33 -10.29 1.23 21.75
N GLN A 34 -10.81 1.11 20.52
CA GLN A 34 -11.30 -0.16 19.98
C GLN A 34 -10.20 -1.22 19.87
N LYS A 35 -8.95 -0.82 19.60
CA LYS A 35 -7.81 -1.73 19.38
C LYS A 35 -6.83 -1.75 20.56
N ALA A 36 -6.96 -0.81 21.49
CA ALA A 36 -6.03 -0.62 22.60
C ALA A 36 -5.82 -1.89 23.44
N GLU A 37 -6.91 -2.61 23.76
CA GLU A 37 -6.85 -3.82 24.58
C GLU A 37 -5.98 -4.91 23.95
N SER A 38 -6.04 -5.06 22.61
CA SER A 38 -5.28 -6.09 21.88
C SER A 38 -3.77 -5.87 21.90
N ILE A 39 -3.29 -4.66 22.23
CA ILE A 39 -1.86 -4.31 22.21
C ILE A 39 -1.31 -3.85 23.56
N ALA A 40 -2.15 -3.61 24.57
CA ALA A 40 -1.76 -3.03 25.86
C ALA A 40 -0.63 -3.80 26.55
N GLY A 41 -0.66 -5.14 26.51
CA GLY A 41 0.40 -6.01 27.08
C GLY A 41 1.64 -6.16 26.18
N LEU A 42 1.62 -5.59 24.99
CA LEU A 42 2.67 -5.74 23.98
C LEU A 42 3.57 -4.51 23.86
N VAL A 43 3.27 -3.41 24.52
CA VAL A 43 4.01 -2.16 24.46
C VAL A 43 4.43 -1.70 25.84
N ASP A 44 5.50 -0.90 25.94
CA ASP A 44 5.97 -0.38 27.22
C ASP A 44 5.09 0.78 27.72
N ARG A 45 4.46 1.50 26.80
CA ARG A 45 3.48 2.55 27.09
C ARG A 45 2.45 2.63 25.97
N LEU A 46 1.20 2.77 26.34
CA LEU A 46 0.09 2.96 25.40
C LEU A 46 -0.60 4.29 25.67
N ILE A 47 -0.77 5.08 24.63
CA ILE A 47 -1.59 6.28 24.60
C ILE A 47 -2.84 5.96 23.79
N VAL A 48 -4.02 6.15 24.38
CA VAL A 48 -5.28 5.89 23.69
C VAL A 48 -5.83 7.18 23.11
N THR A 49 -6.00 7.21 21.77
CA THR A 49 -6.62 8.37 21.11
C THR A 49 -8.14 8.34 21.29
N ARG A 50 -8.76 9.54 21.25
CA ARG A 50 -10.22 9.71 21.40
C ARG A 50 -11.00 9.35 20.13
N GLY A 51 -10.31 9.09 19.01
CA GLY A 51 -10.89 8.74 17.72
C GLY A 51 -9.84 8.55 16.65
N ALA A 52 -10.23 8.54 15.38
CA ALA A 52 -9.39 8.17 14.26
C ALA A 52 -9.26 9.27 13.16
N SER A 53 -9.66 10.53 13.45
CA SER A 53 -9.38 11.63 12.54
C SER A 53 -7.90 12.01 12.56
N ASP A 54 -7.43 12.71 11.54
CA ASP A 54 -6.03 13.14 11.44
C ASP A 54 -5.62 13.99 12.66
N GLU A 55 -6.50 14.87 13.16
CA GLU A 55 -6.24 15.71 14.34
C GLU A 55 -6.13 14.88 15.61
N LEU A 56 -7.00 13.86 15.78
CA LEU A 56 -6.98 13.01 16.97
C LEU A 56 -5.78 12.05 16.97
N TRP A 57 -5.33 11.59 15.82
CA TRP A 57 -4.05 10.88 15.71
C TRP A 57 -2.88 11.79 16.07
N ALA A 58 -2.88 13.05 15.62
CA ALA A 58 -1.85 14.02 15.97
C ALA A 58 -1.87 14.35 17.47
N GLU A 59 -3.06 14.59 18.07
CA GLU A 59 -3.22 14.79 19.53
C GLU A 59 -2.59 13.63 20.31
N GLY A 60 -2.93 12.38 19.93
CA GLY A 60 -2.39 11.19 20.58
C GLY A 60 -0.87 11.05 20.42
N ALA A 61 -0.34 11.34 19.23
CA ALA A 61 1.09 11.28 18.95
C ALA A 61 1.88 12.33 19.75
N PHE A 62 1.41 13.58 19.83
CA PHE A 62 2.02 14.61 20.67
C PHE A 62 1.86 14.33 22.17
N ALA A 63 0.77 13.73 22.61
CA ALA A 63 0.62 13.26 23.99
C ALA A 63 1.67 12.17 24.32
N ALA A 64 1.97 11.28 23.37
CA ALA A 64 3.05 10.30 23.54
C ALA A 64 4.41 10.97 23.66
N VAL A 65 4.73 11.98 22.82
CA VAL A 65 5.96 12.76 22.88
C VAL A 65 6.11 13.48 24.22
N ALA A 66 5.03 14.09 24.73
CA ALA A 66 5.04 14.76 26.01
C ALA A 66 5.25 13.81 27.20
N ALA A 67 4.75 12.58 27.08
CA ALA A 67 4.94 11.55 28.10
C ALA A 67 6.34 10.90 28.06
N GLU A 68 6.90 10.73 26.88
CA GLU A 68 8.22 10.13 26.67
C GLU A 68 8.72 10.50 25.26
N ARG A 69 9.79 11.34 25.17
CA ARG A 69 10.33 11.76 23.88
C ARG A 69 10.89 10.56 23.11
N PRO A 70 10.38 10.23 21.90
CA PRO A 70 10.90 9.15 21.10
C PRO A 70 12.16 9.55 20.33
N ASP A 71 13.01 8.55 20.03
CA ASP A 71 14.17 8.66 19.14
C ASP A 71 13.80 8.33 17.68
N GLY A 72 12.68 7.63 17.47
CA GLY A 72 12.14 7.30 16.16
C GLY A 72 10.62 7.16 16.18
N VAL A 73 10.00 7.40 15.03
CA VAL A 73 8.55 7.36 14.87
C VAL A 73 8.19 6.59 13.59
N ILE A 74 7.23 5.69 13.67
CA ILE A 74 6.70 4.95 12.54
C ILE A 74 5.18 5.08 12.49
N ALA A 75 4.63 5.37 11.30
CA ALA A 75 3.26 5.08 10.92
C ALA A 75 3.30 4.11 9.74
N PHE A 76 2.56 3.01 9.86
CA PHE A 76 2.53 2.01 8.78
C PHE A 76 1.26 2.11 7.92
N SER A 77 0.23 2.82 8.35
CA SER A 77 -1.07 2.88 7.69
C SER A 77 -1.44 4.32 7.34
N GLU A 78 -2.22 4.48 6.29
CA GLU A 78 -2.60 5.76 5.70
C GLU A 78 -3.14 6.79 6.70
N PRO A 79 -4.08 6.46 7.63
CA PRO A 79 -4.64 7.46 8.54
C PRO A 79 -3.63 8.10 9.51
N GLN A 80 -2.52 7.43 9.79
CA GLN A 80 -1.54 7.89 10.79
C GLN A 80 -0.33 8.63 10.19
N VAL A 81 -0.18 8.61 8.85
CA VAL A 81 1.00 9.19 8.15
C VAL A 81 1.21 10.65 8.50
N LEU A 82 0.13 11.44 8.50
CA LEU A 82 0.23 12.87 8.78
C LEU A 82 0.69 13.14 10.22
N ALA A 83 0.07 12.47 11.21
CA ALA A 83 0.43 12.61 12.61
C ALA A 83 1.89 12.22 12.88
N ALA A 84 2.35 11.11 12.31
CA ALA A 84 3.73 10.69 12.42
C ALA A 84 4.69 11.69 11.78
N SER A 85 4.37 12.20 10.57
CA SER A 85 5.21 13.16 9.86
C SER A 85 5.31 14.50 10.62
N MET A 86 4.24 14.94 11.29
CA MET A 86 4.27 16.13 12.15
C MET A 86 5.22 15.94 13.34
N VAL A 87 5.15 14.82 14.03
CA VAL A 87 6.05 14.51 15.15
C VAL A 87 7.49 14.34 14.69
N GLN A 88 7.73 13.67 13.57
CA GLN A 88 9.07 13.50 12.99
C GLN A 88 9.72 14.86 12.66
N GLU A 89 8.95 15.78 12.06
CA GLU A 89 9.41 17.12 11.73
C GLU A 89 9.72 17.94 12.99
N GLU A 90 8.84 17.93 13.99
CA GLU A 90 9.00 18.64 15.27
C GLU A 90 10.25 18.16 16.05
N LEU A 91 10.48 16.85 16.05
CA LEU A 91 11.57 16.24 16.80
C LEU A 91 12.92 16.24 16.03
N GLY A 92 12.88 16.46 14.71
CA GLY A 92 14.05 16.31 13.85
C GLY A 92 14.54 14.86 13.74
N VAL A 93 13.66 13.87 13.93
CA VAL A 93 14.00 12.45 13.80
C VAL A 93 13.79 11.95 12.38
N PRO A 94 14.44 10.83 11.96
CA PRO A 94 14.27 10.29 10.62
C PRO A 94 12.81 9.92 10.30
N GLY A 95 12.38 10.27 9.09
CA GLY A 95 11.05 9.98 8.59
C GLY A 95 10.77 10.67 7.25
N PRO A 96 9.59 10.46 6.64
CA PRO A 96 9.13 11.30 5.55
C PRO A 96 9.11 12.76 5.99
N SER A 97 9.41 13.70 5.09
CA SER A 97 9.16 15.10 5.40
C SER A 97 7.65 15.34 5.61
N LEU A 98 7.29 16.33 6.42
CA LEU A 98 5.87 16.73 6.59
C LEU A 98 5.23 17.01 5.22
N ARG A 99 5.97 17.63 4.29
CA ARG A 99 5.52 17.85 2.92
C ARG A 99 5.20 16.54 2.19
N ALA A 100 6.06 15.54 2.28
CA ALA A 100 5.83 14.23 1.67
C ALA A 100 4.61 13.54 2.29
N GLY A 101 4.45 13.59 3.61
CA GLY A 101 3.28 13.09 4.32
C GLY A 101 1.97 13.75 3.85
N VAL A 102 1.95 15.08 3.72
CA VAL A 102 0.77 15.81 3.23
C VAL A 102 0.43 15.49 1.78
N ILE A 103 1.43 15.46 0.89
CA ILE A 103 1.24 15.17 -0.54
C ILE A 103 0.71 13.75 -0.73
N SER A 104 1.27 12.76 -0.04
CA SER A 104 0.89 11.35 -0.19
C SER A 104 -0.57 11.08 0.20
N ARG A 105 -1.11 11.84 1.15
CA ARG A 105 -2.46 11.68 1.68
C ARG A 105 -3.58 12.17 0.75
N ASN A 106 -3.29 12.90 -0.32
CA ASN A 106 -4.31 13.51 -1.16
C ASN A 106 -3.93 13.48 -2.64
N LYS A 107 -4.71 12.75 -3.43
CA LYS A 107 -4.47 12.56 -4.87
C LYS A 107 -4.48 13.87 -5.67
N ALA A 108 -5.27 14.88 -5.28
CA ALA A 108 -5.25 16.18 -5.95
C ALA A 108 -3.92 16.92 -5.68
N LEU A 109 -3.38 16.84 -4.46
CA LEU A 109 -2.05 17.39 -4.15
C LEU A 109 -0.95 16.64 -4.89
N GLN A 110 -1.03 15.32 -4.99
CA GLN A 110 -0.12 14.51 -5.80
C GLN A 110 -0.12 15.01 -7.25
N ARG A 111 -1.29 15.08 -7.89
CA ARG A 111 -1.43 15.49 -9.29
C ARG A 111 -0.88 16.89 -9.54
N GLY A 112 -1.26 17.88 -8.71
CA GLY A 112 -0.75 19.25 -8.83
C GLY A 112 0.76 19.33 -8.65
N ARG A 113 1.31 18.60 -7.68
CA ARG A 113 2.76 18.60 -7.43
C ARG A 113 3.54 17.93 -8.56
N PHE A 114 3.07 16.80 -9.07
CA PHE A 114 3.75 16.05 -10.12
C PHE A 114 3.64 16.76 -11.48
N ALA A 115 2.51 17.40 -11.79
CA ALA A 115 2.40 18.27 -12.96
C ALA A 115 3.45 19.39 -12.91
N ALA A 116 3.58 20.09 -11.77
CA ALA A 116 4.57 21.15 -11.60
C ALA A 116 6.04 20.67 -11.67
N ALA A 117 6.28 19.37 -11.46
CA ALA A 117 7.59 18.76 -11.57
C ALA A 117 7.86 18.07 -12.91
N GLY A 118 6.88 18.06 -13.83
CA GLY A 118 7.01 17.39 -15.12
C GLY A 118 7.01 15.85 -15.03
N ILE A 119 6.49 15.28 -13.94
CA ILE A 119 6.37 13.83 -13.76
C ILE A 119 5.25 13.30 -14.65
N ALA A 120 5.52 12.25 -15.42
CA ALA A 120 4.53 11.57 -16.24
C ALA A 120 3.40 11.00 -15.39
N GLN A 121 2.18 11.45 -15.63
CA GLN A 121 0.96 11.08 -14.92
C GLN A 121 -0.25 11.25 -15.87
N PRO A 122 -1.45 10.70 -15.54
CA PRO A 122 -2.64 10.93 -16.34
C PRO A 122 -3.00 12.40 -16.41
N ASP A 123 -3.60 12.83 -17.55
CA ASP A 123 -4.39 14.06 -17.58
C ASP A 123 -5.49 13.96 -16.54
N TYR A 124 -5.75 15.03 -15.81
CA TYR A 124 -6.67 14.97 -14.68
C TYR A 124 -7.48 16.25 -14.50
N LEU A 125 -8.62 16.10 -13.84
CA LEU A 125 -9.46 17.20 -13.35
C LEU A 125 -9.93 16.87 -11.93
N VAL A 126 -9.88 17.86 -11.05
CA VAL A 126 -10.48 17.78 -9.71
C VAL A 126 -11.78 18.58 -9.72
N VAL A 127 -12.87 17.95 -9.31
CA VAL A 127 -14.21 18.57 -9.32
C VAL A 127 -14.90 18.37 -7.98
N ASP A 128 -15.79 19.30 -7.64
CA ASP A 128 -16.66 19.18 -6.48
C ASP A 128 -17.93 18.36 -6.80
N ASP A 129 -18.29 18.27 -8.08
CA ASP A 129 -19.38 17.46 -8.62
C ASP A 129 -19.01 16.96 -10.03
N LEU A 130 -19.31 15.68 -10.34
CA LEU A 130 -19.00 15.09 -11.64
C LEU A 130 -19.73 15.74 -12.82
N ALA A 131 -20.88 16.35 -12.60
CA ALA A 131 -21.58 17.09 -13.65
C ALA A 131 -20.69 18.21 -14.21
N GLY A 132 -19.88 18.85 -13.39
CA GLY A 132 -18.90 19.86 -13.80
C GLY A 132 -17.71 19.31 -14.60
N ALA A 133 -17.51 18.00 -14.63
CA ALA A 133 -16.45 17.36 -15.41
C ALA A 133 -16.92 16.88 -16.80
N SER A 134 -18.20 16.99 -17.13
CA SER A 134 -18.81 16.34 -18.32
C SER A 134 -18.08 16.67 -19.62
N GLU A 135 -17.87 17.94 -19.93
CA GLU A 135 -17.19 18.37 -21.16
C GLU A 135 -15.77 17.81 -21.23
N TRP A 136 -15.00 17.98 -20.16
CA TRP A 136 -13.60 17.50 -20.05
C TRP A 136 -13.50 15.98 -20.19
N ALA A 137 -14.40 15.24 -19.51
CA ALA A 137 -14.42 13.79 -19.53
C ALA A 137 -14.79 13.20 -20.89
N LEU A 138 -15.82 13.76 -21.53
CA LEU A 138 -16.30 13.28 -22.83
C LEU A 138 -15.25 13.41 -23.95
N GLU A 139 -14.36 14.40 -23.86
CA GLU A 139 -13.23 14.54 -24.78
C GLU A 139 -12.10 13.54 -24.55
N ARG A 140 -12.07 12.87 -23.35
CA ARG A 140 -10.93 12.05 -22.89
C ARG A 140 -11.29 10.63 -22.53
N LEU A 141 -12.51 10.19 -22.86
CA LEU A 141 -12.93 8.79 -22.58
C LEU A 141 -11.97 7.75 -23.20
N PRO A 142 -11.76 6.64 -22.54
CA PRO A 142 -12.26 6.27 -21.21
C PRO A 142 -11.57 7.08 -20.09
N VAL A 143 -12.31 7.36 -19.00
CA VAL A 143 -11.77 8.03 -17.81
C VAL A 143 -11.92 7.16 -16.57
N VAL A 144 -11.11 7.44 -15.55
CA VAL A 144 -11.22 6.84 -14.22
C VAL A 144 -11.69 7.91 -13.24
N VAL A 145 -12.72 7.59 -12.47
CA VAL A 145 -13.23 8.43 -11.38
C VAL A 145 -12.82 7.83 -10.05
N LYS A 146 -12.28 8.64 -9.15
CA LYS A 146 -11.83 8.17 -7.83
C LYS A 146 -11.90 9.23 -6.73
N PRO A 147 -12.08 8.84 -5.46
CA PRO A 147 -11.97 9.73 -4.30
C PRO A 147 -10.54 10.25 -4.12
N LEU A 148 -10.38 11.40 -3.42
CA LEU A 148 -9.07 12.01 -3.22
C LEU A 148 -8.20 11.31 -2.17
N SER A 149 -8.79 10.65 -1.17
CA SER A 149 -8.08 10.19 0.03
C SER A 149 -8.38 8.74 0.45
N MET A 150 -8.88 7.90 -0.46
CA MET A 150 -9.09 6.47 -0.19
C MET A 150 -7.97 5.61 -0.77
N ALA A 151 -7.78 4.40 -0.18
CA ALA A 151 -6.81 3.39 -0.59
C ALA A 151 -7.50 2.05 -0.91
N GLY A 152 -6.78 1.06 -1.48
CA GLY A 152 -7.29 -0.29 -1.76
C GLY A 152 -8.39 -0.31 -2.81
N SER A 153 -8.25 0.45 -3.87
CA SER A 153 -9.19 0.59 -5.00
C SER A 153 -10.61 1.03 -4.59
N MET A 154 -10.81 1.53 -3.35
CA MET A 154 -12.11 1.98 -2.89
C MET A 154 -12.61 3.19 -3.69
N GLY A 155 -13.78 3.04 -4.32
CA GLY A 155 -14.40 4.09 -5.12
C GLY A 155 -13.68 4.41 -6.44
N VAL A 156 -12.73 3.59 -6.86
CA VAL A 156 -12.09 3.67 -8.19
C VAL A 156 -12.99 2.99 -9.21
N GLU A 157 -13.28 3.67 -10.31
CA GLU A 157 -14.18 3.16 -11.34
C GLU A 157 -13.77 3.66 -12.72
N LEU A 158 -13.61 2.72 -13.67
CA LEU A 158 -13.45 3.04 -15.09
C LEU A 158 -14.81 3.40 -15.70
N VAL A 159 -14.85 4.50 -16.39
CA VAL A 159 -16.01 5.02 -17.15
C VAL A 159 -15.66 4.97 -18.63
N PRO A 160 -16.18 3.99 -19.38
CA PRO A 160 -15.75 3.74 -20.74
C PRO A 160 -16.32 4.69 -21.77
N ASP A 161 -17.53 5.21 -21.55
CA ASP A 161 -18.27 5.99 -22.53
C ASP A 161 -19.18 7.05 -21.89
N ALA A 162 -19.84 7.85 -22.73
CA ALA A 162 -20.70 8.96 -22.32
C ALA A 162 -21.94 8.52 -21.53
N ALA A 163 -22.52 7.36 -21.86
CA ALA A 163 -23.68 6.85 -21.14
C ALA A 163 -23.29 6.42 -19.72
N ALA A 164 -22.20 5.66 -19.60
CA ALA A 164 -21.63 5.29 -18.29
C ALA A 164 -21.23 6.53 -17.46
N PHE A 165 -20.69 7.58 -18.11
CA PHE A 165 -20.35 8.81 -17.39
C PHE A 165 -21.59 9.47 -16.78
N ALA A 166 -22.68 9.57 -17.54
CA ALA A 166 -23.93 10.13 -17.04
C ALA A 166 -24.52 9.34 -15.86
N GLU A 167 -24.46 8.00 -15.93
CA GLU A 167 -24.89 7.12 -14.84
C GLU A 167 -24.04 7.28 -13.58
N VAL A 168 -22.70 7.30 -13.74
CA VAL A 168 -21.75 7.48 -12.63
C VAL A 168 -21.93 8.86 -12.00
N ALA A 169 -22.08 9.92 -12.81
CA ALA A 169 -22.31 11.28 -12.32
C ALA A 169 -23.60 11.38 -11.51
N ALA A 170 -24.70 10.78 -11.99
CA ALA A 170 -25.97 10.76 -11.26
C ALA A 170 -25.87 9.96 -9.93
N ARG A 171 -25.21 8.80 -9.94
CA ARG A 171 -25.06 7.93 -8.77
C ARG A 171 -24.16 8.54 -7.70
N ARG A 172 -23.12 9.28 -8.09
CA ARG A 172 -22.11 9.89 -7.21
C ARG A 172 -22.37 11.36 -6.91
N ALA A 173 -23.55 11.87 -7.29
CA ALA A 173 -23.94 13.24 -6.96
C ALA A 173 -23.93 13.47 -5.44
N GLY A 174 -23.26 14.53 -4.99
CA GLY A 174 -23.14 14.87 -3.57
C GLY A 174 -22.08 14.08 -2.78
N GLU A 175 -21.27 13.22 -3.41
CA GLU A 175 -20.13 12.58 -2.73
C GLU A 175 -19.02 13.57 -2.33
N GLY A 176 -19.05 14.80 -2.85
CA GLY A 176 -18.01 15.78 -2.63
C GLY A 176 -16.89 15.68 -3.69
N ARG A 177 -15.68 16.09 -3.29
CA ARG A 177 -14.57 16.24 -4.24
C ARG A 177 -14.07 14.91 -4.79
N LEU A 178 -14.00 14.83 -6.12
CA LEU A 178 -13.55 13.68 -6.88
C LEU A 178 -12.42 14.05 -7.85
N LEU A 179 -11.60 13.06 -8.18
CA LEU A 179 -10.59 13.12 -9.22
C LEU A 179 -11.10 12.35 -10.44
N VAL A 180 -11.08 12.99 -11.61
CA VAL A 180 -11.35 12.38 -12.91
C VAL A 180 -10.05 12.37 -13.68
N GLU A 181 -9.65 11.22 -14.20
CA GLU A 181 -8.40 11.04 -14.92
C GLU A 181 -8.61 10.33 -16.24
N ARG A 182 -7.87 10.72 -17.27
CA ARG A 182 -7.80 9.90 -18.48
C ARG A 182 -7.27 8.52 -18.11
N ALA A 183 -7.92 7.46 -18.56
CA ALA A 183 -7.46 6.11 -18.33
C ALA A 183 -6.10 5.88 -19.01
N VAL A 184 -5.19 5.25 -18.30
CA VAL A 184 -3.87 4.87 -18.82
C VAL A 184 -3.86 3.38 -19.07
N GLU A 185 -3.48 2.95 -20.25
CA GLU A 185 -3.30 1.55 -20.61
C GLU A 185 -1.88 1.07 -20.27
N GLY A 186 -1.73 -0.22 -20.07
CA GLY A 186 -0.45 -0.87 -19.77
C GLY A 186 -0.51 -1.70 -18.49
N PRO A 187 0.44 -2.63 -18.32
CA PRO A 187 0.56 -3.43 -17.12
C PRO A 187 0.86 -2.56 -15.90
N GLU A 188 0.32 -2.97 -14.75
CA GLU A 188 0.45 -2.25 -13.50
C GLU A 188 1.58 -2.83 -12.64
N TYR A 189 2.38 -1.95 -12.10
CA TYR A 189 3.50 -2.26 -11.22
C TYR A 189 3.49 -1.36 -9.99
N SER A 190 4.24 -1.77 -9.00
CA SER A 190 4.66 -0.87 -7.92
C SER A 190 6.18 -0.90 -7.74
N TRP A 191 6.71 0.17 -7.19
CA TRP A 191 8.10 0.34 -6.84
C TRP A 191 8.17 0.61 -5.34
N GLU A 192 8.74 -0.35 -4.60
CA GLU A 192 8.96 -0.25 -3.17
C GLU A 192 10.40 0.17 -2.92
N ALA A 193 10.59 1.32 -2.28
CA ALA A 193 11.93 1.81 -1.97
C ALA A 193 12.10 2.15 -0.50
N LEU A 194 13.21 1.71 0.08
CA LEU A 194 13.69 2.21 1.35
C LEU A 194 14.63 3.37 1.10
N VAL A 195 14.28 4.53 1.63
CA VAL A 195 14.99 5.80 1.45
C VAL A 195 15.66 6.21 2.76
N VAL A 196 16.90 6.69 2.67
CA VAL A 196 17.67 7.21 3.80
C VAL A 196 18.28 8.54 3.37
N ASP A 197 17.97 9.61 4.08
CA ASP A 197 18.45 10.98 3.83
C ASP A 197 18.31 11.44 2.36
N GLY A 198 17.18 11.08 1.74
CA GLY A 198 16.85 11.40 0.35
C GLY A 198 17.49 10.47 -0.69
N ALA A 199 18.33 9.54 -0.30
CA ALA A 199 18.94 8.55 -1.18
C ALA A 199 18.21 7.20 -1.10
N VAL A 200 17.99 6.56 -2.24
CA VAL A 200 17.46 5.20 -2.31
C VAL A 200 18.52 4.22 -1.82
N TRP A 201 18.28 3.57 -0.67
CA TRP A 201 19.15 2.51 -0.18
C TRP A 201 18.94 1.21 -0.97
N PHE A 202 17.70 0.89 -1.27
CA PHE A 202 17.31 -0.25 -2.10
C PHE A 202 15.90 -0.01 -2.67
N ALA A 203 15.66 -0.54 -3.87
CA ALA A 203 14.33 -0.56 -4.46
C ALA A 203 14.02 -1.89 -5.13
N ASN A 204 12.75 -2.26 -5.11
CA ASN A 204 12.17 -3.42 -5.79
C ASN A 204 11.11 -2.93 -6.78
N VAL A 205 10.86 -3.69 -7.83
CA VAL A 205 9.68 -3.56 -8.69
C VAL A 205 8.80 -4.80 -8.49
N THR A 206 7.54 -4.59 -8.16
CA THR A 206 6.53 -5.63 -8.02
C THR A 206 5.56 -5.57 -9.19
N ALA A 207 5.34 -6.69 -9.87
CA ALA A 207 4.27 -6.80 -10.86
C ALA A 207 2.93 -7.02 -10.16
N LYS A 208 1.91 -6.23 -10.54
CA LYS A 208 0.56 -6.29 -9.99
C LYS A 208 -0.39 -6.94 -11.00
N GLU A 209 -1.22 -7.84 -10.53
CA GLU A 209 -2.31 -8.42 -11.30
C GLU A 209 -3.63 -7.97 -10.69
N THR A 210 -4.50 -7.41 -11.51
CA THR A 210 -5.81 -6.91 -11.09
C THR A 210 -6.94 -7.63 -11.82
N THR A 211 -8.17 -7.47 -11.33
CA THR A 211 -9.37 -7.94 -12.03
C THR A 211 -9.59 -7.22 -13.37
N GLY A 212 -8.86 -6.13 -13.61
CA GLY A 212 -9.18 -5.23 -14.69
C GLY A 212 -10.43 -4.37 -14.39
N PRO A 213 -11.00 -3.73 -15.43
CA PRO A 213 -12.16 -2.87 -15.27
C PRO A 213 -13.38 -3.63 -14.73
N PRO A 214 -14.32 -2.95 -14.04
CA PRO A 214 -14.29 -1.52 -13.79
C PRO A 214 -13.50 -1.09 -12.53
N ASN A 215 -13.15 -2.01 -11.60
CA ASN A 215 -12.71 -1.69 -10.24
C ASN A 215 -11.20 -1.88 -9.99
N PHE A 216 -10.48 -2.59 -10.86
CA PHE A 216 -9.03 -2.83 -10.76
C PHE A 216 -8.57 -3.38 -9.39
N ILE A 217 -9.29 -4.38 -8.85
CA ILE A 217 -8.96 -5.00 -7.56
C ILE A 217 -7.71 -5.86 -7.73
N GLU A 218 -6.72 -5.68 -6.90
CA GLU A 218 -5.50 -6.49 -6.90
C GLU A 218 -5.82 -7.92 -6.47
N VAL A 219 -5.37 -8.89 -7.27
CA VAL A 219 -5.57 -10.33 -7.04
C VAL A 219 -4.26 -11.11 -6.91
N ALA A 220 -3.15 -10.54 -7.36
CA ALA A 220 -1.82 -11.10 -7.09
C ALA A 220 -0.72 -10.03 -7.24
N HIS A 221 0.36 -10.23 -6.49
CA HIS A 221 1.61 -9.48 -6.60
C HIS A 221 2.77 -10.44 -6.80
N ARG A 222 3.77 -10.04 -7.58
CA ARG A 222 5.01 -10.79 -7.80
C ARG A 222 6.20 -9.86 -7.59
N SER A 223 6.96 -10.07 -6.52
CA SER A 223 8.18 -9.30 -6.25
C SER A 223 9.28 -9.63 -7.26
N ALA A 224 10.26 -8.75 -7.39
CA ALA A 224 11.32 -8.84 -8.40
C ALA A 224 10.73 -9.05 -9.81
N ALA A 225 9.90 -8.12 -10.26
CA ALA A 225 9.18 -8.20 -11.54
C ALA A 225 10.08 -8.59 -12.71
N ASP A 226 9.49 -9.34 -13.65
CA ASP A 226 10.18 -9.76 -14.89
C ASP A 226 10.16 -8.62 -15.90
N ILE A 227 11.13 -7.72 -15.80
CA ILE A 227 11.33 -6.56 -16.66
C ILE A 227 12.79 -6.50 -17.08
N THR A 228 13.08 -5.92 -18.26
CA THR A 228 14.45 -5.76 -18.73
C THR A 228 15.24 -4.75 -17.89
N ASP A 229 16.57 -4.84 -17.91
CA ASP A 229 17.44 -3.91 -17.18
C ASP A 229 17.22 -2.45 -17.60
N ASP A 230 16.96 -2.19 -18.89
CA ASP A 230 16.67 -0.85 -19.41
C ASP A 230 15.36 -0.30 -18.84
N VAL A 231 14.30 -1.13 -18.78
CA VAL A 231 13.02 -0.78 -18.16
C VAL A 231 13.23 -0.53 -16.68
N ARG A 232 13.95 -1.41 -16.00
CA ARG A 232 14.29 -1.27 -14.58
C ARG A 232 15.00 0.05 -14.29
N ALA A 233 16.04 0.37 -15.06
CA ALA A 233 16.76 1.63 -14.92
C ALA A 233 15.87 2.86 -15.19
N GLY A 234 14.92 2.73 -16.14
CA GLY A 234 13.90 3.76 -16.40
C GLY A 234 12.97 3.99 -15.21
N VAL A 235 12.47 2.90 -14.60
CA VAL A 235 11.61 2.93 -13.42
C VAL A 235 12.36 3.50 -12.21
N ASP A 236 13.63 3.12 -11.99
CA ASP A 236 14.42 3.63 -10.86
C ASP A 236 14.69 5.14 -11.00
N ARG A 237 14.97 5.65 -12.20
CA ARG A 237 15.07 7.12 -12.45
C ARG A 237 13.74 7.82 -12.18
N PHE A 238 12.65 7.26 -12.70
CA PHE A 238 11.31 7.80 -12.48
C PHE A 238 10.96 7.85 -10.97
N GLY A 239 11.27 6.78 -10.23
CA GLY A 239 11.11 6.73 -8.77
C GLY A 239 11.90 7.84 -8.06
N ALA A 240 13.18 8.02 -8.44
CA ALA A 240 14.01 9.08 -7.89
C ALA A 240 13.45 10.49 -8.16
N ASP A 241 12.93 10.75 -9.37
CA ASP A 241 12.29 12.02 -9.72
C ASP A 241 11.03 12.28 -8.89
N VAL A 242 10.21 11.24 -8.67
CA VAL A 242 9.01 11.30 -7.81
C VAL A 242 9.40 11.58 -6.36
N LEU A 243 10.45 10.94 -5.82
CA LEU A 243 10.97 11.21 -4.47
C LEU A 243 11.42 12.67 -4.33
N ALA A 244 12.19 13.18 -5.28
CA ALA A 244 12.62 14.57 -5.30
C ALA A 244 11.43 15.53 -5.36
N ALA A 245 10.43 15.23 -6.19
CA ALA A 245 9.21 16.03 -6.31
C ALA A 245 8.42 16.07 -4.99
N THR A 246 8.31 14.97 -4.27
CA THR A 246 7.61 14.93 -2.97
C THR A 246 8.42 15.54 -1.84
N GLY A 247 9.74 15.55 -1.94
CA GLY A 247 10.66 15.92 -0.87
C GLY A 247 10.76 14.81 0.20
N MET A 248 10.71 13.55 -0.23
CA MET A 248 10.91 12.40 0.64
C MET A 248 12.32 12.43 1.24
N ARG A 249 12.43 12.17 2.56
CA ARG A 249 13.72 12.11 3.26
C ARG A 249 14.10 10.69 3.67
N SER A 250 13.35 10.08 4.57
CA SER A 250 13.69 8.74 5.06
C SER A 250 12.42 7.91 5.28
N GLY A 251 12.54 6.59 5.13
CA GLY A 251 11.43 5.65 5.34
C GLY A 251 11.07 4.87 4.07
N LEU A 252 9.99 4.12 4.15
CA LEU A 252 9.51 3.28 3.06
C LEU A 252 8.55 4.06 2.15
N VAL A 253 8.71 3.84 0.85
CA VAL A 253 7.84 4.40 -0.20
C VAL A 253 7.22 3.26 -0.99
N HIS A 254 5.95 3.40 -1.30
CA HIS A 254 5.22 2.56 -2.24
C HIS A 254 4.68 3.46 -3.35
N LEU A 255 5.19 3.26 -4.57
CA LEU A 255 4.84 4.05 -5.74
C LEU A 255 4.18 3.14 -6.77
N GLU A 256 2.93 3.43 -7.14
CA GLU A 256 2.17 2.70 -8.15
C GLU A 256 2.27 3.39 -9.51
N PHE A 257 2.50 2.60 -10.55
CA PHE A 257 2.61 3.12 -11.92
C PHE A 257 2.11 2.10 -12.94
N ARG A 258 1.72 2.61 -14.11
CA ARG A 258 1.51 1.78 -15.30
C ARG A 258 2.68 1.96 -16.26
N LEU A 259 3.15 0.86 -16.80
CA LEU A 259 4.22 0.86 -17.78
C LEU A 259 3.61 0.94 -19.19
N THR A 260 3.82 2.07 -19.85
CA THR A 260 3.41 2.31 -21.24
C THR A 260 4.60 2.20 -22.18
N ASP A 261 4.37 2.23 -23.48
CA ASP A 261 5.45 2.28 -24.49
C ASP A 261 6.33 3.52 -24.34
N ALA A 262 5.80 4.61 -23.77
CA ALA A 262 6.53 5.84 -23.48
C ALA A 262 7.27 5.83 -22.13
N GLY A 263 7.14 4.77 -21.35
CA GLY A 263 7.71 4.63 -20.01
C GLY A 263 6.68 4.61 -18.88
N PRO A 264 7.13 4.71 -17.62
CA PRO A 264 6.26 4.66 -16.45
C PRO A 264 5.40 5.92 -16.32
N VAL A 265 4.11 5.73 -15.99
CA VAL A 265 3.12 6.78 -15.74
C VAL A 265 2.59 6.62 -14.31
N LEU A 266 2.74 7.63 -13.48
CA LEU A 266 2.39 7.60 -12.06
C LEU A 266 0.90 7.44 -11.82
N MET A 267 0.52 6.43 -11.03
CA MET A 267 -0.84 6.28 -10.53
C MET A 267 -1.00 6.88 -9.11
N GLU A 268 -0.12 6.51 -8.19
CA GLU A 268 -0.17 6.98 -6.80
C GLU A 268 1.18 6.79 -6.10
N ILE A 269 1.44 7.60 -5.06
CA ILE A 269 2.53 7.36 -4.11
C ILE A 269 2.00 7.36 -2.68
N ALA A 270 2.49 6.44 -1.87
CA ALA A 270 2.33 6.41 -0.43
C ALA A 270 3.71 6.38 0.25
N VAL A 271 3.88 7.21 1.29
CA VAL A 271 5.12 7.28 2.08
C VAL A 271 4.96 6.46 3.37
N ARG A 272 4.58 5.22 3.20
CA ARG A 272 4.27 4.27 4.28
C ARG A 272 4.45 2.84 3.79
N THR A 273 4.32 1.91 4.72
CA THR A 273 4.30 0.47 4.44
C THR A 273 3.18 0.14 3.44
N PRO A 274 3.48 -0.58 2.36
CA PRO A 274 2.47 -1.11 1.47
C PRO A 274 1.63 -2.19 2.15
N GLY A 275 0.41 -2.37 1.66
CA GLY A 275 -0.46 -3.48 2.03
C GLY A 275 -0.09 -4.79 1.35
N ASP A 276 -1.04 -5.72 1.34
CA ASP A 276 -1.06 -6.94 0.52
C ASP A 276 0.16 -7.86 0.71
N HIS A 277 0.74 -7.84 1.93
CA HIS A 277 1.92 -8.63 2.29
C HIS A 277 3.18 -8.31 1.47
N LEU A 278 3.27 -7.11 0.91
CA LEU A 278 4.45 -6.73 0.12
C LEU A 278 5.73 -6.71 0.95
N MET A 279 5.66 -6.41 2.24
CA MET A 279 6.83 -6.48 3.15
C MET A 279 7.33 -7.91 3.32
N GLU A 280 6.41 -8.84 3.51
CA GLU A 280 6.71 -10.27 3.60
C GLU A 280 7.25 -10.80 2.27
N LEU A 281 6.69 -10.38 1.14
CA LEU A 281 7.21 -10.74 -0.19
C LEU A 281 8.64 -10.26 -0.38
N LEU A 282 8.94 -9.01 0.00
CA LEU A 282 10.30 -8.47 -0.04
C LEU A 282 11.23 -9.28 0.88
N GLY A 283 10.75 -9.67 2.07
CA GLY A 283 11.49 -10.52 3.00
C GLY A 283 11.84 -11.88 2.39
N LEU A 284 10.87 -12.54 1.80
CA LEU A 284 11.05 -13.83 1.11
C LEU A 284 11.99 -13.70 -0.11
N THR A 285 11.89 -12.60 -0.84
CA THR A 285 12.66 -12.38 -2.07
C THR A 285 14.11 -12.05 -1.80
N TYR A 286 14.40 -11.23 -0.78
CA TYR A 286 15.74 -10.69 -0.55
C TYR A 286 16.41 -11.19 0.74
N GLY A 287 15.71 -11.96 1.56
CA GLY A 287 16.27 -12.56 2.78
C GLY A 287 16.52 -11.57 3.92
N LEU A 288 15.80 -10.44 3.95
CA LEU A 288 15.93 -9.39 4.96
C LEU A 288 14.60 -9.14 5.66
N ASP A 289 14.64 -8.85 6.95
CA ASP A 289 13.46 -8.37 7.68
C ASP A 289 13.22 -6.89 7.38
N TRP A 290 12.28 -6.61 6.50
CA TRP A 290 11.95 -5.23 6.07
C TRP A 290 11.29 -4.41 7.18
N PHE A 291 10.61 -5.04 8.13
CA PHE A 291 10.08 -4.35 9.30
C PHE A 291 11.22 -3.85 10.21
N GLU A 292 12.25 -4.69 10.39
CA GLU A 292 13.46 -4.30 11.11
C GLU A 292 14.22 -3.19 10.38
N LEU A 293 14.36 -3.27 9.05
CA LEU A 293 15.02 -2.21 8.27
C LEU A 293 14.33 -0.86 8.42
N VAL A 294 13.00 -0.81 8.35
CA VAL A 294 12.23 0.42 8.58
C VAL A 294 12.40 0.93 10.01
N ALA A 295 12.42 0.04 11.01
CA ALA A 295 12.66 0.42 12.40
C ALA A 295 14.10 0.96 12.61
N ARG A 296 15.10 0.38 11.92
CA ARG A 296 16.47 0.90 11.92
C ARG A 296 16.55 2.30 11.34
N VAL A 297 15.92 2.54 10.19
CA VAL A 297 15.85 3.87 9.58
C VAL A 297 15.19 4.86 10.54
N ALA A 298 14.05 4.53 11.12
CA ALA A 298 13.34 5.40 12.05
C ALA A 298 14.18 5.76 13.29
N LEU A 299 14.99 4.82 13.78
CA LEU A 299 15.89 5.00 14.94
C LEU A 299 17.27 5.62 14.56
N GLY A 300 17.49 5.95 13.29
CA GLY A 300 18.80 6.45 12.83
C GLY A 300 19.94 5.43 12.95
N ARG A 301 19.63 4.13 12.87
CA ARG A 301 20.64 3.04 12.98
C ARG A 301 21.16 2.64 11.61
N GLU A 302 22.38 2.13 11.58
CA GLU A 302 23.00 1.59 10.39
C GLU A 302 22.18 0.44 9.79
N LEU A 303 22.08 0.44 8.46
CA LEU A 303 21.50 -0.65 7.68
C LEU A 303 22.58 -1.66 7.30
N PRO A 304 22.23 -2.94 7.11
CA PRO A 304 23.13 -3.92 6.50
C PRO A 304 23.47 -3.53 5.05
N ALA A 305 24.31 -4.31 4.39
CA ALA A 305 24.52 -4.14 2.96
C ALA A 305 23.22 -4.36 2.18
N ALA A 306 22.96 -3.50 1.20
CA ALA A 306 21.80 -3.66 0.33
C ALA A 306 21.87 -4.99 -0.44
N PRO A 307 20.71 -5.63 -0.70
CA PRO A 307 20.68 -6.86 -1.50
C PRO A 307 21.29 -6.67 -2.89
N SER A 308 22.07 -7.61 -3.35
CA SER A 308 22.62 -7.61 -4.71
C SER A 308 21.63 -8.15 -5.75
N GLY A 309 20.58 -8.82 -5.31
CA GLY A 309 19.54 -9.41 -6.16
C GLY A 309 18.64 -10.35 -5.36
N PRO A 310 17.60 -10.91 -6.01
CA PRO A 310 16.70 -11.84 -5.38
C PRO A 310 17.39 -13.17 -5.06
N ILE A 311 17.15 -13.72 -3.87
CA ILE A 311 17.56 -15.08 -3.48
C ILE A 311 16.44 -16.10 -3.75
N ARG A 312 15.20 -15.61 -3.92
CA ARG A 312 14.00 -16.35 -4.28
C ARG A 312 13.06 -15.44 -5.09
N TYR A 313 12.03 -16.03 -5.65
CA TYR A 313 10.91 -15.31 -6.25
C TYR A 313 9.67 -15.55 -5.39
N ALA A 314 8.93 -14.50 -5.07
CA ALA A 314 7.77 -14.59 -4.18
C ALA A 314 6.55 -13.92 -4.79
N ALA A 315 5.36 -14.47 -4.46
CA ALA A 315 4.07 -13.95 -4.87
C ALA A 315 3.08 -13.95 -3.70
N SER A 316 2.16 -12.99 -3.71
CA SER A 316 0.92 -13.07 -2.95
C SER A 316 -0.24 -13.34 -3.92
N TYR A 317 -1.12 -14.24 -3.53
CA TYR A 317 -2.42 -14.46 -4.19
C TYR A 317 -3.53 -14.04 -3.23
N LEU A 318 -4.43 -13.22 -3.72
CA LEU A 318 -5.48 -12.56 -2.98
C LEU A 318 -6.84 -12.96 -3.60
N PRO A 319 -7.37 -14.13 -3.23
CA PRO A 319 -8.55 -14.69 -3.88
C PRO A 319 -9.78 -13.81 -3.71
N LEU A 320 -10.57 -13.75 -4.76
CA LEU A 320 -11.95 -13.27 -4.76
C LEU A 320 -12.89 -14.48 -4.90
N ALA A 321 -14.12 -14.32 -4.41
CA ALA A 321 -15.18 -15.26 -4.65
C ALA A 321 -16.41 -14.55 -5.22
N THR A 322 -17.29 -15.32 -5.85
CA THR A 322 -18.57 -14.80 -6.37
C THR A 322 -19.44 -14.34 -5.20
N ALA A 323 -20.17 -13.23 -5.38
CA ALA A 323 -21.13 -12.75 -4.38
C ALA A 323 -22.20 -13.81 -4.10
N GLY A 324 -22.57 -13.96 -2.84
CA GLY A 324 -23.54 -14.95 -2.38
C GLY A 324 -23.18 -15.50 -1.00
N THR A 325 -23.88 -16.53 -0.56
CA THR A 325 -23.59 -17.24 0.69
C THR A 325 -22.63 -18.40 0.42
N VAL A 326 -21.52 -18.47 1.14
CA VAL A 326 -20.52 -19.55 1.01
C VAL A 326 -21.15 -20.89 1.37
N THR A 327 -21.11 -21.85 0.44
CA THR A 327 -21.64 -23.20 0.63
C THR A 327 -20.55 -24.23 0.91
N ALA A 328 -19.36 -24.03 0.36
CA ALA A 328 -18.20 -24.88 0.59
C ALA A 328 -16.87 -24.14 0.38
N VAL A 329 -15.83 -24.60 1.06
CA VAL A 329 -14.42 -24.20 0.87
C VAL A 329 -13.63 -25.46 0.60
N HIS A 330 -12.94 -25.50 -0.55
CA HIS A 330 -12.16 -26.65 -0.96
C HIS A 330 -10.67 -26.31 -1.07
N GLY A 331 -9.83 -27.28 -0.83
CA GLY A 331 -8.42 -27.28 -1.14
C GLY A 331 -7.51 -26.48 -0.20
N LEU A 332 -8.02 -25.82 0.83
CA LEU A 332 -7.18 -24.97 1.71
C LEU A 332 -6.03 -25.76 2.37
N GLU A 333 -6.31 -26.97 2.89
CA GLU A 333 -5.27 -27.80 3.51
C GLU A 333 -4.25 -28.27 2.48
N ALA A 334 -4.67 -28.71 1.30
CA ALA A 334 -3.76 -29.09 0.23
C ALA A 334 -2.86 -27.90 -0.22
N VAL A 335 -3.44 -26.69 -0.24
CA VAL A 335 -2.67 -25.47 -0.51
C VAL A 335 -1.65 -25.21 0.61
N ARG A 336 -2.01 -25.37 1.88
CA ARG A 336 -1.08 -25.22 3.02
C ARG A 336 0.08 -26.21 2.97
N GLU A 337 -0.16 -27.41 2.47
CA GLU A 337 0.86 -28.47 2.36
C GLU A 337 1.74 -28.33 1.10
N HIS A 338 1.39 -27.44 0.18
CA HIS A 338 2.16 -27.27 -1.05
C HIS A 338 3.52 -26.64 -0.76
N LYS A 339 4.60 -27.25 -1.28
CA LYS A 339 6.02 -26.91 -0.97
C LYS A 339 6.41 -25.44 -1.20
N ALA A 340 5.77 -24.74 -2.14
CA ALA A 340 6.03 -23.34 -2.43
C ALA A 340 5.16 -22.39 -1.58
N VAL A 341 4.18 -22.88 -0.83
CA VAL A 341 3.31 -22.05 0.02
C VAL A 341 3.98 -21.81 1.36
N VAL A 342 4.10 -20.55 1.72
CA VAL A 342 4.66 -20.10 2.99
C VAL A 342 3.55 -19.88 4.01
N GLU A 343 2.44 -19.31 3.56
CA GLU A 343 1.27 -19.03 4.38
C GLU A 343 0.01 -19.10 3.51
N ALA A 344 -1.08 -19.66 4.03
CA ALA A 344 -2.39 -19.62 3.39
C ALA A 344 -3.51 -19.50 4.42
N GLY A 345 -4.41 -18.55 4.19
CA GLY A 345 -5.56 -18.31 5.04
C GLY A 345 -6.75 -17.75 4.28
N LEU A 346 -7.95 -18.07 4.77
CA LEU A 346 -9.20 -17.48 4.32
C LEU A 346 -9.83 -16.67 5.45
N SER A 347 -10.48 -15.57 5.10
CA SER A 347 -11.27 -14.73 6.01
C SER A 347 -12.75 -15.10 6.03
N VAL A 348 -13.14 -16.10 5.24
CA VAL A 348 -14.53 -16.60 5.09
C VAL A 348 -14.62 -18.08 5.43
N ALA A 349 -15.80 -18.51 5.88
CA ALA A 349 -16.17 -19.88 6.15
C ALA A 349 -17.54 -20.17 5.55
N VAL A 350 -17.99 -21.43 5.61
CA VAL A 350 -19.37 -21.80 5.23
C VAL A 350 -20.36 -20.90 5.99
N ASP A 351 -21.42 -20.48 5.33
CA ASP A 351 -22.43 -19.51 5.76
C ASP A 351 -21.98 -18.04 5.81
N SER A 352 -20.72 -17.71 5.51
CA SER A 352 -20.31 -16.31 5.30
C SER A 352 -21.03 -15.72 4.08
N VAL A 353 -21.45 -14.45 4.18
CA VAL A 353 -22.02 -13.70 3.05
C VAL A 353 -20.93 -12.89 2.37
N ILE A 354 -20.78 -13.09 1.07
CA ILE A 354 -19.81 -12.37 0.24
C ILE A 354 -20.57 -11.32 -0.58
N GLU A 355 -20.16 -10.07 -0.40
CA GLU A 355 -20.65 -8.94 -1.17
C GLU A 355 -20.00 -8.89 -2.56
N PRO A 356 -20.65 -8.25 -3.56
CA PRO A 356 -20.01 -8.00 -4.86
C PRO A 356 -18.68 -7.27 -4.70
N ALA A 357 -17.62 -7.78 -5.32
CA ALA A 357 -16.29 -7.21 -5.21
C ALA A 357 -16.22 -5.85 -5.91
N ARG A 358 -15.96 -4.79 -5.14
CA ARG A 358 -15.81 -3.39 -5.60
C ARG A 358 -14.52 -2.74 -5.11
N SER A 359 -13.78 -3.40 -4.22
CA SER A 359 -12.50 -2.95 -3.69
C SER A 359 -11.72 -4.13 -3.13
N SER A 360 -10.49 -3.91 -2.74
CA SER A 360 -9.63 -4.92 -2.10
C SER A 360 -10.18 -5.47 -0.78
N ASN A 361 -11.17 -4.80 -0.17
CA ASN A 361 -11.81 -5.26 1.07
C ASN A 361 -12.71 -6.50 0.89
N GLN A 362 -13.15 -6.82 -0.34
CA GLN A 362 -13.96 -8.00 -0.62
C GLN A 362 -13.12 -9.25 -0.96
N ARG A 363 -11.80 -9.18 -0.86
CA ARG A 363 -10.94 -10.37 -0.99
C ARG A 363 -11.22 -11.33 0.16
N VAL A 364 -11.27 -12.63 -0.15
CA VAL A 364 -11.72 -13.67 0.81
C VAL A 364 -10.56 -14.40 1.48
N GLY A 365 -9.33 -13.99 1.23
CA GLY A 365 -8.15 -14.60 1.85
C GLY A 365 -6.84 -14.14 1.24
N GLN A 366 -5.78 -14.88 1.59
CA GLN A 366 -4.43 -14.63 1.11
C GLN A 366 -3.63 -15.93 1.06
N VAL A 367 -2.72 -16.04 0.10
CA VAL A 367 -1.72 -17.10 0.02
C VAL A 367 -0.38 -16.46 -0.34
N LEU A 368 0.66 -16.71 0.46
CA LEU A 368 2.03 -16.30 0.19
C LEU A 368 2.81 -17.49 -0.36
N LEU A 369 3.50 -17.27 -1.48
CA LEU A 369 4.29 -18.29 -2.17
C LEU A 369 5.73 -17.82 -2.33
N ALA A 370 6.67 -18.78 -2.31
CA ALA A 370 8.06 -18.53 -2.66
C ALA A 370 8.67 -19.76 -3.33
N ALA A 371 9.45 -19.54 -4.39
CA ALA A 371 10.10 -20.60 -5.17
C ALA A 371 11.55 -20.22 -5.53
N GLY A 372 12.33 -21.18 -5.97
CA GLY A 372 13.73 -20.98 -6.35
C GLY A 372 13.87 -20.21 -7.66
N ASP A 373 12.91 -20.33 -8.57
CA ASP A 373 12.87 -19.59 -9.82
C ASP A 373 11.44 -19.13 -10.19
N ARG A 374 11.33 -18.29 -11.22
CA ARG A 374 10.06 -17.70 -11.66
C ARG A 374 9.10 -18.73 -12.24
N ALA A 375 9.60 -19.70 -13.00
CA ALA A 375 8.76 -20.71 -13.64
C ALA A 375 8.11 -21.62 -12.60
N GLU A 376 8.87 -22.02 -11.58
CA GLU A 376 8.36 -22.77 -10.44
C GLU A 376 7.31 -21.96 -9.66
N LEU A 377 7.54 -20.65 -9.44
CA LEU A 377 6.58 -19.77 -8.78
C LEU A 377 5.26 -19.67 -9.55
N GLU A 378 5.30 -19.43 -10.87
CA GLU A 378 4.09 -19.32 -11.71
C GLU A 378 3.33 -20.66 -11.77
N ALA A 379 4.03 -21.77 -11.84
CA ALA A 379 3.40 -23.09 -11.81
C ALA A 379 2.68 -23.32 -10.47
N ALA A 380 3.33 -22.99 -9.35
CA ALA A 380 2.74 -23.10 -8.02
C ALA A 380 1.54 -22.16 -7.85
N LEU A 381 1.63 -20.92 -8.31
CA LEU A 381 0.52 -19.96 -8.26
C LEU A 381 -0.67 -20.46 -9.08
N ALA A 382 -0.44 -21.00 -10.27
CA ALA A 382 -1.49 -21.57 -11.11
C ALA A 382 -2.15 -22.81 -10.45
N GLU A 383 -1.37 -23.65 -9.77
CA GLU A 383 -1.89 -24.80 -9.03
C GLU A 383 -2.74 -24.35 -7.84
N VAL A 384 -2.25 -23.43 -7.03
CA VAL A 384 -2.99 -22.86 -5.89
C VAL A 384 -4.33 -22.29 -6.33
N ARG A 385 -4.38 -21.54 -7.43
CA ARG A 385 -5.62 -20.97 -7.98
C ARG A 385 -6.64 -22.02 -8.39
N ARG A 386 -6.20 -23.17 -8.91
CA ARG A 386 -7.09 -24.28 -9.26
C ARG A 386 -7.58 -25.08 -8.05
N THR A 387 -6.74 -25.17 -7.02
CA THR A 387 -6.99 -25.99 -5.84
C THR A 387 -7.86 -25.29 -4.80
N LEU A 388 -7.63 -23.98 -4.58
CA LEU A 388 -8.37 -23.19 -3.60
C LEU A 388 -9.66 -22.65 -4.22
N VAL A 389 -10.80 -23.23 -3.83
CA VAL A 389 -12.11 -22.88 -4.37
C VAL A 389 -13.07 -22.51 -3.24
N VAL A 390 -13.73 -21.38 -3.36
CA VAL A 390 -14.84 -20.94 -2.50
C VAL A 390 -16.11 -20.95 -3.31
N GLU A 391 -17.02 -21.86 -2.98
CA GLU A 391 -18.32 -21.99 -3.64
C GLU A 391 -19.38 -21.14 -2.94
N THR A 392 -20.23 -20.50 -3.73
CA THR A 392 -21.34 -19.66 -3.26
C THR A 392 -22.64 -19.99 -3.96
N ARG A 393 -23.75 -19.62 -3.34
CA ARG A 393 -25.11 -19.70 -3.92
C ARG A 393 -25.86 -18.39 -3.78
#